data_0c9a89af4d26fd4e82b21c94bc55be32
#
_entry.id   0c9a89af4d26fd4e82b21c94bc55be32
#
_cell.length_a   1.000
_cell.length_b   1.000
_cell.length_c   1.000
_cell.angle_alpha   90.00
_cell.angle_beta   90.00
_cell.angle_gamma   90.00
#
_symmetry.space_group_name_H-M   'P 1'
#
loop_
_entity.id
_entity.type
_entity.pdbx_description
1 polymer ?
#
loop_
_entity_poly.entity_id
_entity_poly.type
_entity_poly.pdbx_seq_one_letter_code
_entity_poly.pdbx_strand_id
1 'polypeptide(L)'
;MKKLTLSTILALTTLMALGQSDIPRVYEVENTGSQLALPVMPEPDQLPVIHELPDALEGVNSFADWQKRRSDIAHMIQHYGIGEKPAVEPSQVKARMEGDSALVVDVTVNGETLTLRSVINYPKSGQPPYALMIGTSMISLPKQLFENRPIATMTFHESQVNDYSQWRPHHDRGEHNFDRLYPNLVENGAYSEWAWGLSRLIDGLQQLGPEVTKIDTRHIGVTGCSYAGKMALYCGAFDERVALTIAQEPGGGGAAAWRKSHESKENVENIDKTDYHWFLESQREHFKGDSVYQLPYDQHELCAMVCPRALLLLGNPDYPWLADDAMQPSAEAANKVWEHFGIGDRMDLSIIGGHMHCQLPEVQFPIVEKFIDRFLSEK
;
A
#
# COMPACT_ATOMS: atom_id res chain seq x y z
N MET A 1 -3.94 32.27 -44.08
CA MET A 1 -4.56 31.84 -42.83
C MET A 1 -4.38 30.31 -42.56
N LYS A 2 -3.25 29.68 -42.91
CA LYS A 2 -3.01 28.24 -42.69
C LYS A 2 -1.70 27.92 -41.94
N LYS A 3 -1.03 28.92 -41.32
CA LYS A 3 0.22 28.72 -40.56
C LYS A 3 0.11 28.93 -39.06
N LEU A 4 -1.06 29.35 -38.51
CA LEU A 4 -1.22 29.59 -37.08
C LEU A 4 -1.67 28.33 -36.30
N THR A 5 -2.25 27.32 -36.94
CA THR A 5 -2.81 26.14 -36.26
C THR A 5 -1.75 25.08 -35.90
N LEU A 6 -0.63 25.03 -36.63
CA LEU A 6 0.38 24.00 -36.33
C LEU A 6 1.30 24.37 -35.16
N SER A 7 1.53 25.65 -34.92
CA SER A 7 2.38 26.13 -33.83
C SER A 7 1.67 26.00 -32.47
N THR A 8 0.34 26.12 -32.43
CA THR A 8 -0.44 26.03 -31.21
C THR A 8 -0.57 24.57 -30.70
N ILE A 9 -0.68 23.62 -31.62
CA ILE A 9 -0.77 22.19 -31.27
C ILE A 9 0.58 21.66 -30.79
N LEU A 10 1.69 22.13 -31.38
CA LEU A 10 3.04 21.73 -30.93
C LEU A 10 3.38 22.31 -29.55
N ALA A 11 2.93 23.52 -29.25
CA ALA A 11 3.11 24.14 -27.93
C ALA A 11 2.29 23.45 -26.83
N LEU A 12 1.07 22.97 -27.13
CA LEU A 12 0.25 22.22 -26.17
C LEU A 12 0.84 20.84 -25.86
N THR A 13 1.33 20.13 -26.88
CA THR A 13 1.97 18.81 -26.68
C THR A 13 3.29 18.92 -25.92
N THR A 14 4.05 19.99 -26.12
CA THR A 14 5.30 20.23 -25.39
C THR A 14 5.02 20.63 -23.93
N LEU A 15 3.95 21.36 -23.65
CA LEU A 15 3.55 21.72 -22.29
C LEU A 15 3.07 20.50 -21.50
N MET A 16 2.32 19.57 -22.13
CA MET A 16 1.90 18.31 -21.50
C MET A 16 3.10 17.39 -21.22
N ALA A 17 4.07 17.32 -22.13
CA ALA A 17 5.29 16.52 -21.93
C ALA A 17 6.17 17.06 -20.79
N LEU A 18 6.26 18.36 -20.59
CA LEU A 18 6.99 18.98 -19.49
C LEU A 18 6.28 18.76 -18.15
N GLY A 19 4.93 18.72 -18.10
CA GLY A 19 4.17 18.43 -16.89
C GLY A 19 4.27 16.98 -16.41
N GLN A 20 4.46 16.03 -17.30
CA GLN A 20 4.65 14.60 -16.95
C GLN A 20 6.01 14.30 -16.33
N SER A 21 7.06 15.05 -16.65
CA SER A 21 8.42 14.83 -16.14
C SER A 21 8.58 15.27 -14.68
N ASP A 22 7.67 16.09 -14.15
CA ASP A 22 7.82 16.71 -12.83
C ASP A 22 7.10 15.93 -11.69
N ILE A 23 6.25 14.94 -12.05
CA ILE A 23 5.55 14.11 -11.06
C ILE A 23 6.47 12.97 -10.61
N PRO A 24 6.84 12.91 -9.33
CA PRO A 24 7.82 11.94 -8.84
C PRO A 24 7.33 10.50 -9.00
N ARG A 25 8.27 9.56 -9.12
CA ARG A 25 8.00 8.11 -9.11
C ARG A 25 8.05 7.53 -7.69
N VAL A 26 8.66 8.25 -6.76
CA VAL A 26 8.84 7.85 -5.36
C VAL A 26 9.25 9.08 -4.54
N TYR A 27 9.02 9.04 -3.24
CA TYR A 27 9.46 10.07 -2.31
C TYR A 27 10.59 9.55 -1.40
N GLU A 28 11.31 10.47 -0.78
CA GLU A 28 12.36 10.11 0.19
C GLU A 28 11.86 10.11 1.64
N VAL A 29 10.61 10.51 1.84
CA VAL A 29 9.96 10.58 3.14
C VAL A 29 8.75 9.64 3.20
N GLU A 30 8.46 9.14 4.39
CA GLU A 30 7.35 8.22 4.63
C GLU A 30 5.99 8.85 4.30
N ASN A 31 5.80 10.12 4.67
CA ASN A 31 4.55 10.86 4.49
C ASN A 31 4.82 12.32 4.14
N THR A 32 4.57 12.71 2.88
CA THR A 32 4.69 14.10 2.43
C THR A 32 3.64 15.02 3.04
N GLY A 33 2.51 14.46 3.52
CA GLY A 33 1.42 15.19 4.16
C GLY A 33 1.58 15.39 5.67
N SER A 34 2.68 14.97 6.29
CA SER A 34 2.87 14.98 7.75
C SER A 34 2.74 16.36 8.42
N GLN A 35 2.90 17.45 7.65
CA GLN A 35 2.79 18.83 8.13
C GLN A 35 1.43 19.49 7.77
N LEU A 36 0.54 18.75 7.09
CA LEU A 36 -0.77 19.28 6.72
C LEU A 36 -1.72 19.22 7.92
N ALA A 37 -2.65 20.17 7.95
CA ALA A 37 -3.70 20.19 8.97
C ALA A 37 -4.59 18.95 8.84
N LEU A 38 -4.93 18.35 9.97
CA LEU A 38 -5.85 17.21 10.01
C LEU A 38 -7.23 17.65 9.53
N PRO A 39 -7.90 16.85 8.70
CA PRO A 39 -9.30 17.12 8.34
C PRO A 39 -10.21 16.92 9.55
N VAL A 40 -11.36 17.58 9.50
CA VAL A 40 -12.41 17.34 10.50
C VAL A 40 -13.04 15.98 10.24
N MET A 41 -13.09 15.15 11.28
CA MET A 41 -13.73 13.82 11.23
C MET A 41 -15.09 13.91 11.92
N PRO A 42 -16.22 13.89 11.17
CA PRO A 42 -17.56 13.83 11.76
C PRO A 42 -17.79 12.54 12.53
N GLU A 43 -18.66 12.56 13.51
CA GLU A 43 -19.13 11.32 14.13
C GLU A 43 -19.87 10.45 13.10
N PRO A 44 -19.84 9.11 13.22
CA PRO A 44 -20.45 8.20 12.23
C PRO A 44 -21.93 8.49 11.92
N ASP A 45 -22.71 8.94 12.92
CA ASP A 45 -24.13 9.28 12.78
C ASP A 45 -24.38 10.61 12.04
N GLN A 46 -23.34 11.41 11.85
CA GLN A 46 -23.38 12.67 11.11
C GLN A 46 -22.96 12.53 9.64
N LEU A 47 -22.47 11.34 9.26
CA LEU A 47 -21.98 11.10 7.91
C LEU A 47 -23.16 10.92 6.93
N PRO A 48 -23.07 11.47 5.71
CA PRO A 48 -24.11 11.33 4.71
C PRO A 48 -24.14 9.89 4.15
N VAL A 49 -25.31 9.46 3.69
CA VAL A 49 -25.48 8.21 2.94
C VAL A 49 -25.11 8.45 1.48
N ILE A 50 -24.09 7.76 0.97
CA ILE A 50 -23.58 7.86 -0.40
C ILE A 50 -23.46 6.45 -0.97
N HIS A 51 -24.29 6.13 -1.97
CA HIS A 51 -24.30 4.80 -2.59
C HIS A 51 -23.18 4.58 -3.62
N GLU A 52 -22.79 5.65 -4.31
CA GLU A 52 -21.68 5.62 -5.25
C GLU A 52 -20.35 5.57 -4.49
N LEU A 53 -19.29 5.16 -5.20
CA LEU A 53 -17.94 5.30 -4.67
C LEU A 53 -17.61 6.78 -4.49
N PRO A 54 -17.07 7.20 -3.32
CA PRO A 54 -16.61 8.57 -3.13
C PRO A 54 -15.66 9.03 -4.24
N ASP A 55 -15.66 10.31 -4.57
CA ASP A 55 -14.75 10.85 -5.58
C ASP A 55 -13.36 11.12 -4.96
N ALA A 56 -12.38 10.28 -5.30
CA ALA A 56 -11.01 10.46 -4.84
C ALA A 56 -10.39 11.78 -5.33
N LEU A 57 -10.93 12.37 -6.40
CA LEU A 57 -10.49 13.66 -6.99
C LEU A 57 -11.33 14.85 -6.52
N GLU A 58 -12.17 14.69 -5.51
CA GLU A 58 -12.98 15.80 -5.00
C GLU A 58 -12.08 16.99 -4.61
N GLY A 59 -12.34 18.16 -5.25
CA GLY A 59 -11.57 19.38 -5.02
C GLY A 59 -10.15 19.40 -5.60
N VAL A 60 -9.74 18.39 -6.36
CA VAL A 60 -8.39 18.27 -6.94
C VAL A 60 -8.34 18.94 -8.31
N ASN A 61 -7.54 20.00 -8.43
CA ASN A 61 -7.28 20.70 -9.69
C ASN A 61 -5.79 20.68 -10.06
N SER A 62 -4.92 20.34 -9.12
CA SER A 62 -3.47 20.28 -9.28
C SER A 62 -2.87 19.10 -8.53
N PHE A 63 -1.60 18.80 -8.80
CA PHE A 63 -0.90 17.76 -8.07
C PHE A 63 -0.69 18.13 -6.58
N ALA A 64 -0.57 19.41 -6.25
CA ALA A 64 -0.53 19.87 -4.85
C ALA A 64 -1.88 19.66 -4.13
N ASP A 65 -3.00 19.86 -4.82
CA ASP A 65 -4.33 19.54 -4.26
C ASP A 65 -4.47 18.05 -4.01
N TRP A 66 -3.93 17.21 -4.93
CA TRP A 66 -3.91 15.77 -4.74
C TRP A 66 -3.11 15.35 -3.49
N GLN A 67 -1.94 15.93 -3.27
CA GLN A 67 -1.15 15.63 -2.06
C GLN A 67 -1.94 15.93 -0.78
N LYS A 68 -2.71 17.03 -0.76
CA LYS A 68 -3.60 17.34 0.36
C LYS A 68 -4.75 16.33 0.45
N ARG A 69 -5.47 16.06 -0.66
CA ARG A 69 -6.58 15.10 -0.69
C ARG A 69 -6.12 13.70 -0.27
N ARG A 70 -4.96 13.25 -0.74
CA ARG A 70 -4.33 11.99 -0.34
C ARG A 70 -4.12 11.93 1.19
N SER A 71 -3.63 13.02 1.78
CA SER A 71 -3.47 13.13 3.23
C SER A 71 -4.81 13.06 3.96
N ASP A 72 -5.84 13.75 3.46
CA ASP A 72 -7.19 13.71 4.03
C ASP A 72 -7.77 12.28 3.98
N ILE A 73 -7.61 11.58 2.85
CA ILE A 73 -8.00 10.16 2.68
C ILE A 73 -7.25 9.27 3.67
N ALA A 74 -5.93 9.46 3.82
CA ALA A 74 -5.13 8.70 4.78
C ALA A 74 -5.65 8.85 6.21
N HIS A 75 -6.06 10.06 6.60
CA HIS A 75 -6.64 10.30 7.92
C HIS A 75 -8.03 9.69 8.07
N MET A 76 -8.88 9.73 7.03
CA MET A 76 -10.19 9.07 7.06
C MET A 76 -10.04 7.55 7.23
N ILE A 77 -9.14 6.92 6.46
CA ILE A 77 -8.90 5.48 6.57
C ILE A 77 -8.39 5.11 7.97
N GLN A 78 -7.49 5.89 8.55
CA GLN A 78 -7.01 5.67 9.90
C GLN A 78 -8.14 5.83 10.92
N HIS A 79 -8.90 6.92 10.84
CA HIS A 79 -9.91 7.25 11.84
C HIS A 79 -11.10 6.27 11.84
N TYR A 80 -11.58 5.87 10.66
CA TYR A 80 -12.78 5.04 10.55
C TYR A 80 -12.50 3.56 10.24
N GLY A 81 -11.27 3.22 9.85
CA GLY A 81 -10.97 1.88 9.32
C GLY A 81 -9.94 1.09 10.07
N ILE A 82 -8.71 1.59 10.18
CA ILE A 82 -7.57 0.76 10.62
C ILE A 82 -6.89 1.23 11.91
N GLY A 83 -7.22 2.42 12.41
CA GLY A 83 -6.50 3.04 13.52
C GLY A 83 -5.26 3.83 13.07
N GLU A 84 -4.64 4.48 14.04
CA GLU A 84 -3.53 5.41 13.79
C GLU A 84 -2.23 4.67 13.45
N LYS A 85 -1.53 5.14 12.43
CA LYS A 85 -0.14 4.80 12.14
C LYS A 85 0.75 5.91 12.69
N PRO A 86 1.30 5.76 13.92
CA PRO A 86 2.02 6.85 14.59
C PRO A 86 3.34 7.17 13.87
N ALA A 87 3.66 8.47 13.83
CA ALA A 87 4.94 8.94 13.35
C ALA A 87 6.07 8.52 14.30
N VAL A 88 7.26 8.30 13.73
CA VAL A 88 8.47 7.95 14.50
C VAL A 88 9.57 8.94 14.14
N GLU A 89 10.16 9.53 15.17
CA GLU A 89 11.30 10.45 15.00
C GLU A 89 12.57 9.66 14.64
N PRO A 90 13.44 10.19 13.78
CA PRO A 90 14.70 9.52 13.41
C PRO A 90 15.58 9.13 14.61
N SER A 91 15.50 9.89 15.70
CA SER A 91 16.24 9.61 16.94
C SER A 91 15.74 8.38 17.70
N GLN A 92 14.53 7.93 17.42
CA GLN A 92 13.89 6.75 18.03
C GLN A 92 14.29 5.45 17.32
N VAL A 93 14.93 5.54 16.16
CA VAL A 93 15.34 4.40 15.33
C VAL A 93 16.83 4.19 15.43
N LYS A 94 17.26 2.93 15.63
CA LYS A 94 18.66 2.51 15.56
C LYS A 94 18.77 1.27 14.71
N ALA A 95 19.48 1.37 13.60
CA ALA A 95 19.67 0.26 12.69
C ALA A 95 21.12 -0.25 12.73
N ARG A 96 21.28 -1.55 12.47
CA ARG A 96 22.57 -2.21 12.28
C ARG A 96 22.44 -3.40 11.34
N MET A 97 23.56 -3.78 10.74
CA MET A 97 23.66 -5.08 10.07
C MET A 97 24.25 -6.11 11.05
N GLU A 98 23.64 -7.30 11.10
CA GLU A 98 24.22 -8.47 11.77
C GLU A 98 24.71 -9.45 10.69
N GLY A 99 26.03 -9.66 10.67
CA GLY A 99 26.67 -10.33 9.54
C GLY A 99 26.52 -9.53 8.24
N ASP A 100 26.47 -10.25 7.11
CA ASP A 100 26.49 -9.61 5.79
C ASP A 100 25.11 -9.28 5.24
N SER A 101 24.03 -9.75 5.88
CA SER A 101 22.69 -9.69 5.27
C SER A 101 21.52 -9.45 6.22
N ALA A 102 21.69 -9.56 7.52
CA ALA A 102 20.58 -9.36 8.44
C ALA A 102 20.49 -7.89 8.85
N LEU A 103 19.43 -7.21 8.41
CA LEU A 103 19.04 -5.89 8.91
C LEU A 103 18.35 -6.06 10.26
N VAL A 104 18.78 -5.32 11.25
CA VAL A 104 18.15 -5.22 12.57
C VAL A 104 17.85 -3.77 12.87
N VAL A 105 16.61 -3.50 13.25
CA VAL A 105 16.11 -2.16 13.54
C VAL A 105 15.46 -2.16 14.93
N ASP A 106 16.03 -1.40 15.84
CA ASP A 106 15.47 -1.16 17.16
C ASP A 106 14.70 0.16 17.13
N VAL A 107 13.43 0.14 17.50
CA VAL A 107 12.57 1.32 17.63
C VAL A 107 12.22 1.52 19.10
N THR A 108 12.59 2.68 19.65
CA THR A 108 12.37 2.98 21.07
C THR A 108 11.38 4.13 21.22
N VAL A 109 10.24 3.84 21.84
CA VAL A 109 9.17 4.79 22.11
C VAL A 109 8.74 4.63 23.57
N ASN A 110 8.56 5.72 24.28
CA ASN A 110 8.12 5.72 25.70
C ASN A 110 8.99 4.86 26.64
N GLY A 111 10.25 4.63 26.29
CA GLY A 111 11.16 3.80 27.08
C GLY A 111 11.10 2.30 26.78
N GLU A 112 10.15 1.87 25.94
CA GLU A 112 10.04 0.50 25.42
C GLU A 112 10.74 0.38 24.06
N THR A 113 11.29 -0.79 23.78
CA THR A 113 11.97 -1.06 22.50
C THR A 113 11.37 -2.28 21.81
N LEU A 114 11.05 -2.09 20.53
CA LEU A 114 10.69 -3.16 19.60
C LEU A 114 11.83 -3.38 18.65
N THR A 115 12.28 -4.62 18.48
CA THR A 115 13.34 -5.00 17.54
C THR A 115 12.74 -5.73 16.33
N LEU A 116 12.97 -5.20 15.15
CA LEU A 116 12.64 -5.82 13.87
C LEU A 116 13.92 -6.44 13.27
N ARG A 117 13.80 -7.64 12.73
CA ARG A 117 14.91 -8.34 12.08
C ARG A 117 14.45 -8.97 10.78
N SER A 118 15.14 -8.67 9.69
CA SER A 118 14.88 -9.24 8.36
C SER A 118 16.19 -9.53 7.64
N VAL A 119 16.19 -10.58 6.84
CA VAL A 119 17.37 -10.98 6.05
C VAL A 119 17.22 -10.49 4.61
N ILE A 120 18.23 -9.78 4.13
CA ILE A 120 18.31 -9.34 2.75
C ILE A 120 18.98 -10.45 1.93
N ASN A 121 18.26 -10.95 0.93
CA ASN A 121 18.78 -11.91 -0.03
C ASN A 121 19.28 -11.14 -1.25
N TYR A 122 20.59 -10.99 -1.37
CA TYR A 122 21.19 -10.27 -2.48
C TYR A 122 21.15 -11.07 -3.79
N PRO A 123 20.96 -10.41 -4.94
CA PRO A 123 20.98 -11.08 -6.24
C PRO A 123 22.37 -11.57 -6.59
N LYS A 124 22.44 -12.59 -7.46
CA LYS A 124 23.69 -13.09 -8.01
C LYS A 124 24.19 -12.26 -9.21
N SER A 125 23.36 -11.42 -9.77
CA SER A 125 23.62 -10.61 -10.96
C SER A 125 23.61 -9.11 -10.61
N GLY A 126 24.28 -8.30 -11.42
CA GLY A 126 24.37 -6.85 -11.26
C GLY A 126 25.38 -6.41 -10.24
N GLN A 127 25.37 -5.11 -9.93
CA GLN A 127 26.24 -4.46 -8.95
C GLN A 127 25.37 -3.61 -7.99
N PRO A 128 25.76 -3.50 -6.70
CA PRO A 128 25.07 -2.62 -5.78
C PRO A 128 25.22 -1.12 -6.19
N PRO A 129 24.32 -0.26 -5.74
CA PRO A 129 23.17 -0.61 -4.90
C PRO A 129 22.06 -1.26 -5.71
N TYR A 130 21.38 -2.25 -5.10
CA TYR A 130 20.30 -3.03 -5.69
C TYR A 130 18.95 -2.44 -5.34
N ALA A 131 17.96 -2.58 -6.23
CA ALA A 131 16.57 -2.44 -5.88
C ALA A 131 16.18 -3.52 -4.85
N LEU A 132 15.07 -3.31 -4.13
CA LEU A 132 14.60 -4.25 -3.12
C LEU A 132 13.12 -4.57 -3.31
N MET A 133 12.76 -5.86 -3.34
CA MET A 133 11.38 -6.30 -3.18
C MET A 133 11.17 -6.83 -1.76
N ILE A 134 10.25 -6.24 -1.02
CA ILE A 134 9.86 -6.69 0.32
C ILE A 134 8.57 -7.50 0.22
N GLY A 135 8.62 -8.76 0.64
CA GLY A 135 7.42 -9.58 0.82
C GLY A 135 6.80 -9.33 2.17
N THR A 136 5.53 -9.01 2.20
CA THR A 136 4.74 -8.99 3.44
C THR A 136 4.38 -10.42 3.81
N SER A 137 4.80 -10.88 5.00
CA SER A 137 4.75 -12.28 5.43
C SER A 137 5.66 -13.21 4.62
N MET A 138 5.65 -13.10 3.30
CA MET A 138 6.52 -13.83 2.37
C MET A 138 6.59 -13.10 1.01
N ILE A 139 7.57 -13.47 0.19
CA ILE A 139 7.56 -13.12 -1.24
C ILE A 139 6.55 -14.03 -1.94
N SER A 140 5.38 -13.50 -2.32
CA SER A 140 4.35 -14.28 -3.03
C SER A 140 4.67 -14.51 -4.51
N LEU A 141 5.49 -13.64 -5.09
CA LEU A 141 5.87 -13.73 -6.49
C LEU A 141 6.91 -14.84 -6.73
N PRO A 142 6.80 -15.60 -7.83
CA PRO A 142 7.76 -16.63 -8.20
C PRO A 142 9.18 -16.07 -8.32
N LYS A 143 10.17 -16.82 -7.80
CA LYS A 143 11.58 -16.42 -7.84
C LYS A 143 12.13 -16.18 -9.25
N GLN A 144 11.55 -16.80 -10.27
CA GLN A 144 11.90 -16.63 -11.68
C GLN A 144 11.80 -15.16 -12.12
N LEU A 145 10.89 -14.39 -11.53
CA LEU A 145 10.72 -12.97 -11.81
C LEU A 145 11.88 -12.10 -11.30
N PHE A 146 12.70 -12.63 -10.41
CA PHE A 146 13.89 -11.96 -9.85
C PHE A 146 15.21 -12.54 -10.40
N GLU A 147 15.16 -13.73 -11.00
CA GLU A 147 16.35 -14.36 -11.61
C GLU A 147 16.89 -13.44 -12.72
N ASN A 148 18.20 -13.20 -12.69
CA ASN A 148 18.91 -12.32 -13.63
C ASN A 148 18.59 -10.81 -13.53
N ARG A 149 17.81 -10.38 -12.54
CA ARG A 149 17.59 -8.96 -12.23
C ARG A 149 18.45 -8.53 -11.04
N PRO A 150 18.97 -7.28 -11.01
CA PRO A 150 19.73 -6.75 -9.88
C PRO A 150 18.79 -6.32 -8.73
N ILE A 151 17.92 -7.21 -8.30
CA ILE A 151 16.91 -6.96 -7.27
C ILE A 151 17.16 -7.88 -6.10
N ALA A 152 17.38 -7.29 -4.92
CA ALA A 152 17.42 -8.00 -3.66
C ALA A 152 16.00 -8.30 -3.19
N THR A 153 15.85 -9.32 -2.35
CA THR A 153 14.57 -9.64 -1.72
C THR A 153 14.70 -9.66 -0.20
N MET A 154 13.65 -9.26 0.49
CA MET A 154 13.57 -9.29 1.96
C MET A 154 12.15 -9.65 2.37
N THR A 155 11.98 -10.32 3.50
CA THR A 155 10.66 -10.58 4.07
C THR A 155 10.44 -9.70 5.28
N PHE A 156 9.32 -8.99 5.31
CA PHE A 156 8.80 -8.37 6.51
C PHE A 156 8.04 -9.44 7.32
N HIS A 157 8.54 -9.73 8.51
CA HIS A 157 7.92 -10.66 9.45
C HIS A 157 6.96 -9.89 10.36
N GLU A 158 5.74 -9.78 9.95
CA GLU A 158 4.69 -8.98 10.57
C GLU A 158 4.43 -9.36 12.04
N SER A 159 4.64 -10.64 12.39
CA SER A 159 4.51 -11.14 13.76
C SER A 159 5.49 -10.54 14.77
N GLN A 160 6.54 -9.87 14.31
CA GLN A 160 7.43 -9.09 15.18
C GLN A 160 6.77 -7.81 15.69
N VAL A 161 5.72 -7.34 15.03
CA VAL A 161 4.95 -6.15 15.39
C VAL A 161 3.64 -6.56 16.06
N ASN A 162 2.82 -7.28 15.34
CA ASN A 162 1.56 -7.84 15.76
C ASN A 162 1.49 -9.29 15.26
N ASP A 163 1.43 -10.25 16.18
CA ASP A 163 1.47 -11.68 15.88
C ASP A 163 0.07 -12.28 15.63
N TYR A 164 -0.93 -11.43 15.40
CA TYR A 164 -2.26 -11.87 15.04
C TYR A 164 -2.22 -12.81 13.82
N SER A 165 -3.01 -13.86 13.87
CA SER A 165 -3.18 -14.79 12.76
C SER A 165 -4.56 -15.42 12.81
N GLN A 166 -5.27 -15.45 11.69
CA GLN A 166 -6.56 -16.13 11.54
C GLN A 166 -6.57 -17.60 11.99
N TRP A 167 -5.40 -18.22 12.03
CA TRP A 167 -5.23 -19.66 12.30
C TRP A 167 -4.85 -19.96 13.74
N ARG A 168 -4.63 -18.92 14.56
CA ARG A 168 -4.30 -19.06 15.97
C ARG A 168 -5.46 -18.64 16.84
N PRO A 169 -5.56 -19.14 18.08
CA PRO A 169 -6.43 -18.53 19.09
C PRO A 169 -6.13 -17.03 19.12
N HIS A 170 -7.18 -16.21 19.12
CA HIS A 170 -7.04 -14.76 19.14
C HIS A 170 -6.30 -14.37 20.43
N HIS A 171 -5.19 -13.64 20.27
CA HIS A 171 -4.67 -12.82 21.36
C HIS A 171 -5.62 -11.63 21.49
N ASP A 172 -5.92 -11.26 22.70
CA ASP A 172 -6.69 -10.05 22.94
C ASP A 172 -5.88 -8.84 22.47
N ARG A 173 -6.55 -7.82 21.94
CA ARG A 173 -5.93 -6.53 21.64
C ARG A 173 -5.23 -6.03 22.89
N GLY A 174 -4.08 -5.38 22.73
CA GLY A 174 -3.26 -4.90 23.85
C GLY A 174 -2.12 -5.85 24.27
N GLU A 175 -1.99 -7.02 23.64
CA GLU A 175 -0.93 -8.01 23.96
C GLU A 175 0.20 -8.09 22.94
N HIS A 176 0.10 -7.34 21.82
CA HIS A 176 1.11 -7.34 20.77
C HIS A 176 2.34 -6.50 21.13
N ASN A 177 3.45 -6.71 20.41
CA ASN A 177 4.66 -5.93 20.64
C ASN A 177 4.46 -4.44 20.33
N PHE A 178 3.62 -4.09 19.36
CA PHE A 178 3.24 -2.72 19.04
C PHE A 178 2.57 -2.03 20.23
N ASP A 179 1.65 -2.71 20.93
CA ASP A 179 0.87 -2.17 22.04
C ASP A 179 1.75 -1.75 23.24
N ARG A 180 2.90 -2.41 23.42
CA ARG A 180 3.87 -2.02 24.45
C ARG A 180 4.48 -0.66 24.17
N LEU A 181 4.70 -0.30 22.89
CA LEU A 181 5.21 1.01 22.50
C LEU A 181 4.10 2.07 22.55
N TYR A 182 2.88 1.67 22.19
CA TYR A 182 1.72 2.56 22.03
C TYR A 182 0.49 2.07 22.80
N PRO A 183 0.53 2.08 24.14
CA PRO A 183 -0.57 1.53 24.96
C PRO A 183 -1.89 2.29 24.83
N ASN A 184 -1.88 3.45 24.20
CA ASN A 184 -3.07 4.23 23.87
C ASN A 184 -3.68 3.88 22.49
N LEU A 185 -3.05 2.99 21.72
CA LEU A 185 -3.47 2.58 20.39
C LEU A 185 -3.86 1.09 20.32
N VAL A 186 -4.19 0.48 21.44
CA VAL A 186 -4.55 -0.95 21.53
C VAL A 186 -5.77 -1.36 20.71
N GLU A 187 -6.60 -0.40 20.33
CA GLU A 187 -7.76 -0.63 19.45
C GLU A 187 -7.41 -0.65 17.96
N ASN A 188 -6.16 -0.36 17.61
CA ASN A 188 -5.72 -0.37 16.23
C ASN A 188 -6.00 -1.71 15.53
N GLY A 189 -6.34 -1.64 14.26
CA GLY A 189 -6.33 -2.81 13.39
C GLY A 189 -4.92 -3.17 12.95
N ALA A 190 -4.67 -4.47 12.78
CA ALA A 190 -3.33 -4.98 12.45
C ALA A 190 -2.72 -4.36 11.17
N TYR A 191 -3.53 -3.92 10.19
CA TYR A 191 -2.99 -3.28 9.00
C TYR A 191 -2.33 -1.93 9.27
N SER A 192 -2.79 -1.17 10.26
CA SER A 192 -2.10 0.05 10.72
C SER A 192 -0.72 -0.29 11.31
N GLU A 193 -0.68 -1.27 12.21
CA GLU A 193 0.52 -1.68 12.93
C GLU A 193 1.55 -2.34 12.01
N TRP A 194 1.11 -3.21 11.09
CA TRP A 194 1.99 -3.83 10.09
C TRP A 194 2.56 -2.82 9.10
N ALA A 195 1.74 -1.85 8.65
CA ALA A 195 2.24 -0.77 7.82
C ALA A 195 3.28 0.08 8.56
N TRP A 196 3.05 0.36 9.86
CA TRP A 196 4.04 1.01 10.71
C TRP A 196 5.34 0.21 10.78
N GLY A 197 5.27 -1.09 11.03
CA GLY A 197 6.45 -1.96 11.17
C GLY A 197 7.29 -2.05 9.90
N LEU A 198 6.65 -2.17 8.72
CA LEU A 198 7.36 -2.17 7.45
C LEU A 198 8.10 -0.85 7.21
N SER A 199 7.47 0.28 7.54
CA SER A 199 8.11 1.60 7.44
C SER A 199 9.37 1.69 8.30
N ARG A 200 9.40 1.05 9.46
CA ARG A 200 10.60 1.02 10.32
C ARG A 200 11.76 0.26 9.71
N LEU A 201 11.50 -0.79 8.92
CA LEU A 201 12.57 -1.44 8.15
C LEU A 201 13.15 -0.51 7.07
N ILE A 202 12.29 0.28 6.42
CA ILE A 202 12.73 1.29 5.43
C ILE A 202 13.56 2.39 6.12
N ASP A 203 13.16 2.84 7.31
CA ASP A 203 13.96 3.78 8.11
C ASP A 203 15.37 3.23 8.38
N GLY A 204 15.43 1.93 8.76
CA GLY A 204 16.72 1.28 9.00
C GLY A 204 17.60 1.23 7.76
N LEU A 205 17.02 0.92 6.59
CA LEU A 205 17.75 0.94 5.33
C LEU A 205 18.27 2.33 4.97
N GLN A 206 17.45 3.37 5.15
CA GLN A 206 17.85 4.77 4.91
C GLN A 206 18.91 5.23 5.89
N GLN A 207 18.79 4.90 7.19
CA GLN A 207 19.75 5.30 8.20
C GLN A 207 21.14 4.73 7.95
N LEU A 208 21.23 3.47 7.52
CA LEU A 208 22.50 2.80 7.22
C LEU A 208 23.06 3.21 5.85
N GLY A 209 22.19 3.55 4.91
CA GLY A 209 22.55 3.93 3.56
C GLY A 209 23.03 2.79 2.65
N PRO A 210 23.16 3.06 1.34
CA PRO A 210 23.46 2.05 0.33
C PRO A 210 24.87 1.45 0.43
N GLU A 211 25.83 2.17 0.99
CA GLU A 211 27.20 1.68 1.16
C GLU A 211 27.27 0.51 2.15
N VAL A 212 26.36 0.50 3.15
CA VAL A 212 26.26 -0.55 4.17
C VAL A 212 25.28 -1.63 3.76
N THR A 213 24.06 -1.24 3.36
CA THR A 213 22.97 -2.17 3.05
C THR A 213 23.02 -2.72 1.64
N LYS A 214 23.78 -2.08 0.73
CA LYS A 214 23.79 -2.36 -0.72
C LYS A 214 22.43 -2.18 -1.39
N ILE A 215 21.49 -1.45 -0.77
CA ILE A 215 20.14 -1.20 -1.26
C ILE A 215 19.97 0.24 -1.69
N ASP A 216 19.38 0.45 -2.86
CA ASP A 216 18.85 1.76 -3.30
C ASP A 216 17.42 1.93 -2.78
N THR A 217 17.25 2.73 -1.74
CA THR A 217 15.97 2.96 -1.09
C THR A 217 14.95 3.74 -1.94
N ARG A 218 15.35 4.25 -3.12
CA ARG A 218 14.44 4.85 -4.10
C ARG A 218 13.76 3.80 -4.99
N HIS A 219 14.21 2.53 -4.92
CA HIS A 219 13.70 1.42 -5.71
C HIS A 219 13.24 0.27 -4.80
N ILE A 220 12.32 0.59 -3.87
CA ILE A 220 11.69 -0.39 -2.99
C ILE A 220 10.33 -0.77 -3.55
N GLY A 221 10.10 -2.07 -3.73
CA GLY A 221 8.79 -2.64 -4.00
C GLY A 221 8.26 -3.43 -2.80
N VAL A 222 6.94 -3.52 -2.69
CA VAL A 222 6.26 -4.39 -1.71
C VAL A 222 5.32 -5.34 -2.43
N THR A 223 5.21 -6.58 -1.94
CA THR A 223 4.31 -7.60 -2.49
C THR A 223 3.81 -8.54 -1.41
N GLY A 224 2.65 -9.11 -1.65
CA GLY A 224 2.04 -10.14 -0.81
C GLY A 224 0.79 -10.69 -1.47
N CYS A 225 0.24 -11.77 -0.93
CA CYS A 225 -0.97 -12.39 -1.44
C CYS A 225 -2.01 -12.56 -0.33
N SER A 226 -3.30 -12.46 -0.68
CA SER A 226 -4.42 -12.63 0.24
C SER A 226 -4.38 -11.59 1.37
N TYR A 227 -4.42 -11.99 2.64
CA TYR A 227 -4.25 -11.03 3.75
C TYR A 227 -2.91 -10.28 3.67
N ALA A 228 -1.85 -10.95 3.22
CA ALA A 228 -0.56 -10.30 2.97
C ALA A 228 -0.60 -9.40 1.71
N GLY A 229 -1.48 -9.65 0.76
CA GLY A 229 -1.78 -8.75 -0.37
C GLY A 229 -2.46 -7.46 0.08
N LYS A 230 -3.42 -7.57 1.01
CA LYS A 230 -3.99 -6.40 1.70
C LYS A 230 -2.89 -5.63 2.43
N MET A 231 -2.04 -6.33 3.21
CA MET A 231 -0.92 -5.74 3.94
C MET A 231 0.04 -5.00 3.00
N ALA A 232 0.40 -5.60 1.85
CA ALA A 232 1.25 -4.94 0.86
C ALA A 232 0.61 -3.64 0.34
N LEU A 233 -0.71 -3.64 0.11
CA LEU A 233 -1.45 -2.45 -0.32
C LEU A 233 -1.43 -1.36 0.76
N TYR A 234 -1.72 -1.69 2.03
CA TYR A 234 -1.63 -0.73 3.13
C TYR A 234 -0.20 -0.21 3.31
N CYS A 235 0.81 -1.08 3.27
CA CYS A 235 2.21 -0.65 3.35
C CYS A 235 2.57 0.32 2.22
N GLY A 236 2.20 0.00 0.98
CA GLY A 236 2.46 0.87 -0.18
C GLY A 236 1.68 2.18 -0.14
N ALA A 237 0.44 2.16 0.35
CA ALA A 237 -0.40 3.36 0.48
C ALA A 237 0.11 4.32 1.57
N PHE A 238 0.55 3.78 2.71
CA PHE A 238 0.93 4.55 3.88
C PHE A 238 2.44 4.82 4.01
N ASP A 239 3.26 4.39 3.04
CA ASP A 239 4.67 4.76 2.96
C ASP A 239 5.05 5.21 1.54
N GLU A 240 5.28 6.49 1.37
CA GLU A 240 5.55 7.09 0.06
C GLU A 240 6.94 6.78 -0.49
N ARG A 241 7.81 6.12 0.29
CA ARG A 241 9.11 5.61 -0.14
C ARG A 241 9.01 4.28 -0.90
N VAL A 242 7.83 3.64 -0.90
CA VAL A 242 7.55 2.44 -1.70
C VAL A 242 7.28 2.84 -3.13
N ALA A 243 8.18 2.50 -4.05
CA ALA A 243 8.08 2.86 -5.47
C ALA A 243 7.09 1.98 -6.24
N LEU A 244 6.96 0.70 -5.85
CA LEU A 244 6.09 -0.27 -6.51
C LEU A 244 5.31 -1.10 -5.48
N THR A 245 4.01 -1.14 -5.62
CA THR A 245 3.13 -2.02 -4.84
C THR A 245 2.51 -3.07 -5.77
N ILE A 246 2.73 -4.35 -5.47
CA ILE A 246 2.09 -5.48 -6.17
C ILE A 246 1.24 -6.23 -5.14
N ALA A 247 -0.08 -6.03 -5.18
CA ALA A 247 -1.01 -6.69 -4.29
C ALA A 247 -1.71 -7.85 -5.04
N GLN A 248 -1.34 -9.09 -4.69
CA GLN A 248 -1.90 -10.27 -5.27
C GLN A 248 -3.12 -10.72 -4.47
N GLU A 249 -4.25 -10.87 -5.15
CA GLU A 249 -5.51 -11.40 -4.59
C GLU A 249 -5.90 -10.74 -3.24
N PRO A 250 -5.87 -9.40 -3.15
CA PRO A 250 -6.07 -8.69 -1.87
C PRO A 250 -7.51 -8.72 -1.38
N GLY A 251 -8.48 -8.95 -2.24
CA GLY A 251 -9.88 -9.14 -1.88
C GLY A 251 -10.55 -7.98 -1.15
N GLY A 252 -11.63 -8.28 -0.44
CA GLY A 252 -12.36 -7.35 0.42
C GLY A 252 -11.48 -6.84 1.57
N GLY A 253 -11.58 -5.55 1.91
CA GLY A 253 -10.67 -4.91 2.85
C GLY A 253 -9.26 -4.65 2.32
N GLY A 254 -8.96 -5.15 1.12
CA GLY A 254 -7.79 -4.76 0.32
C GLY A 254 -8.20 -3.84 -0.81
N ALA A 255 -8.25 -4.37 -2.06
CA ALA A 255 -8.58 -3.56 -3.22
C ALA A 255 -10.06 -3.60 -3.63
N ALA A 256 -10.85 -4.57 -3.16
CA ALA A 256 -12.27 -4.66 -3.46
C ALA A 256 -13.08 -3.64 -2.62
N ALA A 257 -13.82 -2.77 -3.29
CA ALA A 257 -14.61 -1.73 -2.65
C ALA A 257 -15.68 -2.32 -1.69
N TRP A 258 -15.78 -1.77 -0.49
CA TRP A 258 -16.72 -2.21 0.53
C TRP A 258 -18.17 -2.11 0.07
N ARG A 259 -18.56 -0.98 -0.57
CA ARG A 259 -19.90 -0.78 -1.13
C ARG A 259 -20.23 -1.83 -2.16
N LYS A 260 -19.31 -2.13 -3.07
CA LYS A 260 -19.52 -3.12 -4.15
C LYS A 260 -19.51 -4.54 -3.63
N SER A 261 -18.68 -4.85 -2.64
CA SER A 261 -18.74 -6.15 -1.94
C SER A 261 -20.05 -6.34 -1.18
N HIS A 262 -20.61 -5.28 -0.59
CA HIS A 262 -21.91 -5.32 0.07
C HIS A 262 -23.07 -5.57 -0.92
N GLU A 263 -23.00 -4.98 -2.13
CA GLU A 263 -23.99 -5.18 -3.20
C GLU A 263 -23.92 -6.59 -3.84
N SER A 264 -22.81 -7.32 -3.65
CA SER A 264 -22.61 -8.64 -4.24
C SER A 264 -23.62 -9.66 -3.72
N LYS A 265 -24.11 -10.50 -4.63
CA LYS A 265 -24.98 -11.66 -4.28
C LYS A 265 -24.18 -12.86 -3.80
N GLU A 266 -22.90 -12.88 -4.07
CA GLU A 266 -21.97 -13.94 -3.67
C GLU A 266 -21.61 -13.83 -2.18
N ASN A 267 -21.12 -14.91 -1.61
CA ASN A 267 -20.61 -14.90 -0.24
C ASN A 267 -19.18 -14.36 -0.22
N VAL A 268 -19.04 -13.05 -0.44
CA VAL A 268 -17.76 -12.34 -0.52
C VAL A 268 -17.36 -11.73 0.81
N GLU A 269 -16.08 -11.44 0.96
CA GLU A 269 -15.56 -10.65 2.07
C GLU A 269 -16.06 -9.20 1.96
N ASN A 270 -16.69 -8.71 3.03
CA ASN A 270 -17.18 -7.34 3.20
C ASN A 270 -17.02 -6.94 4.67
N ILE A 271 -17.44 -5.74 5.07
CA ILE A 271 -17.30 -5.27 6.47
C ILE A 271 -17.95 -6.23 7.49
N ASP A 272 -19.06 -6.89 7.12
CA ASP A 272 -19.77 -7.80 8.04
C ASP A 272 -19.02 -9.12 8.28
N LYS A 273 -18.16 -9.51 7.32
CA LYS A 273 -17.54 -10.85 7.23
C LYS A 273 -16.02 -10.82 7.20
N THR A 274 -15.40 -9.64 7.14
CA THR A 274 -13.94 -9.53 7.25
C THR A 274 -13.47 -9.86 8.66
N ASP A 275 -12.18 -10.13 8.78
CA ASP A 275 -11.57 -10.31 10.09
C ASP A 275 -11.42 -8.96 10.79
N TYR A 276 -12.15 -8.78 11.89
CA TYR A 276 -12.20 -7.48 12.58
C TYR A 276 -10.91 -7.13 13.33
N HIS A 277 -10.01 -8.09 13.58
CA HIS A 277 -8.68 -7.76 14.12
C HIS A 277 -7.79 -7.02 13.13
N TRP A 278 -8.08 -7.12 11.85
CA TRP A 278 -7.36 -6.37 10.82
C TRP A 278 -7.72 -4.88 10.79
N PHE A 279 -8.91 -4.55 11.31
CA PHE A 279 -9.52 -3.23 11.29
C PHE A 279 -9.89 -2.79 12.70
N LEU A 280 -10.31 -1.54 12.85
CA LEU A 280 -10.95 -1.07 14.07
C LEU A 280 -12.25 -1.86 14.29
N GLU A 281 -12.53 -2.26 15.53
CA GLU A 281 -13.82 -2.88 15.86
C GLU A 281 -14.98 -1.92 15.59
N SER A 282 -14.78 -0.62 15.87
CA SER A 282 -15.72 0.46 15.58
C SER A 282 -16.09 0.57 14.10
N GLN A 283 -15.21 0.20 13.16
CA GLN A 283 -15.55 0.15 11.74
C GLN A 283 -16.75 -0.78 11.50
N ARG A 284 -16.67 -2.00 12.03
CA ARG A 284 -17.75 -2.97 11.90
C ARG A 284 -19.01 -2.52 12.67
N GLU A 285 -18.84 -1.98 13.85
CA GLU A 285 -19.97 -1.53 14.68
C GLU A 285 -20.80 -0.46 13.96
N HIS A 286 -20.14 0.51 13.33
CA HIS A 286 -20.78 1.67 12.71
C HIS A 286 -21.16 1.45 11.24
N PHE A 287 -20.38 0.67 10.47
CA PHE A 287 -20.53 0.61 9.01
C PHE A 287 -20.92 -0.76 8.46
N LYS A 288 -21.38 -1.70 9.29
CA LYS A 288 -21.94 -2.98 8.84
C LYS A 288 -23.28 -2.81 8.13
N GLY A 289 -23.63 -3.77 7.27
CA GLY A 289 -24.87 -3.75 6.51
C GLY A 289 -24.99 -2.51 5.65
N ASP A 290 -26.19 -1.95 5.53
CA ASP A 290 -26.45 -0.74 4.72
C ASP A 290 -25.73 0.52 5.25
N SER A 291 -25.23 0.50 6.50
CA SER A 291 -24.42 1.59 7.01
C SER A 291 -23.07 1.76 6.29
N VAL A 292 -22.65 0.78 5.48
CA VAL A 292 -21.49 0.91 4.59
C VAL A 292 -21.58 2.14 3.68
N TYR A 293 -22.80 2.56 3.33
CA TYR A 293 -23.04 3.76 2.53
C TYR A 293 -22.80 5.08 3.27
N GLN A 294 -22.59 5.03 4.60
CA GLN A 294 -22.17 6.18 5.40
C GLN A 294 -20.66 6.25 5.59
N LEU A 295 -19.89 5.19 5.26
CA LEU A 295 -18.44 5.22 5.34
C LEU A 295 -17.89 6.34 4.43
N PRO A 296 -17.11 7.31 4.96
CA PRO A 296 -16.70 8.49 4.18
C PRO A 296 -15.60 8.23 3.15
N TYR A 297 -15.08 7.01 3.09
CA TYR A 297 -14.11 6.54 2.12
C TYR A 297 -14.51 5.16 1.57
N ASP A 298 -13.77 4.64 0.60
CA ASP A 298 -13.84 3.24 0.20
C ASP A 298 -12.47 2.76 -0.31
N GLN A 299 -12.31 1.46 -0.55
CA GLN A 299 -11.01 0.82 -0.83
C GLN A 299 -10.35 1.30 -2.13
N HIS A 300 -11.10 1.83 -3.08
CA HIS A 300 -10.51 2.51 -4.25
C HIS A 300 -9.67 3.74 -3.85
N GLU A 301 -10.02 4.43 -2.77
CA GLU A 301 -9.23 5.55 -2.25
C GLU A 301 -7.95 5.06 -1.56
N LEU A 302 -7.97 3.90 -0.89
CA LEU A 302 -6.74 3.24 -0.42
C LEU A 302 -5.80 2.93 -1.60
N CYS A 303 -6.35 2.36 -2.69
CA CYS A 303 -5.59 2.13 -3.92
C CYS A 303 -5.03 3.46 -4.48
N ALA A 304 -5.87 4.49 -4.57
CA ALA A 304 -5.50 5.80 -5.09
C ALA A 304 -4.38 6.48 -4.29
N MET A 305 -4.29 6.24 -2.96
CA MET A 305 -3.20 6.76 -2.13
C MET A 305 -1.80 6.31 -2.59
N VAL A 306 -1.68 5.23 -3.36
CA VAL A 306 -0.39 4.82 -3.95
C VAL A 306 0.07 5.81 -5.03
N CYS A 307 -0.84 6.53 -5.71
CA CYS A 307 -0.48 7.56 -6.69
C CYS A 307 0.39 8.67 -6.06
N PRO A 308 1.48 9.09 -6.72
CA PRO A 308 1.86 8.87 -8.13
C PRO A 308 2.79 7.66 -8.37
N ARG A 309 3.03 6.86 -7.36
CA ARG A 309 3.88 5.66 -7.41
C ARG A 309 3.18 4.53 -8.16
N ALA A 310 3.84 3.40 -8.35
CA ALA A 310 3.27 2.32 -9.14
C ALA A 310 2.42 1.35 -8.31
N LEU A 311 1.26 0.95 -8.86
CA LEU A 311 0.35 -0.04 -8.29
C LEU A 311 -0.02 -1.08 -9.34
N LEU A 312 0.21 -2.35 -9.02
CA LEU A 312 -0.31 -3.49 -9.79
C LEU A 312 -1.21 -4.34 -8.89
N LEU A 313 -2.47 -4.49 -9.29
CA LEU A 313 -3.43 -5.36 -8.64
C LEU A 313 -3.59 -6.64 -9.46
N LEU A 314 -3.56 -7.79 -8.77
CA LEU A 314 -3.75 -9.10 -9.37
C LEU A 314 -4.94 -9.80 -8.69
N GLY A 315 -5.86 -10.34 -9.49
CA GLY A 315 -7.07 -11.01 -9.01
C GLY A 315 -7.21 -12.43 -9.54
N ASN A 316 -8.08 -13.20 -8.89
CA ASN A 316 -8.38 -14.58 -9.23
C ASN A 316 -9.88 -14.89 -9.03
N PRO A 317 -10.69 -14.87 -10.09
CA PRO A 317 -12.14 -14.98 -9.99
C PRO A 317 -12.62 -16.41 -9.61
N ASP A 318 -11.71 -17.40 -9.57
CA ASP A 318 -12.06 -18.75 -9.13
C ASP A 318 -12.33 -18.82 -7.61
N TYR A 319 -12.00 -17.75 -6.89
CA TYR A 319 -12.21 -17.63 -5.45
C TYR A 319 -13.18 -16.50 -5.12
N PRO A 320 -14.52 -16.74 -5.17
CA PRO A 320 -15.54 -15.70 -5.04
C PRO A 320 -15.42 -14.86 -3.77
N TRP A 321 -14.90 -15.40 -2.68
CA TRP A 321 -14.69 -14.62 -1.43
C TRP A 321 -13.73 -13.45 -1.59
N LEU A 322 -12.88 -13.43 -2.62
CA LEU A 322 -11.98 -12.31 -2.92
C LEU A 322 -12.70 -11.09 -3.48
N ALA A 323 -13.97 -11.24 -3.90
CA ALA A 323 -14.78 -10.15 -4.42
C ALA A 323 -14.15 -9.42 -5.62
N ASP A 324 -13.60 -10.14 -6.59
CA ASP A 324 -12.96 -9.54 -7.77
C ASP A 324 -13.94 -8.66 -8.58
N ASP A 325 -15.24 -8.99 -8.59
CA ASP A 325 -16.31 -8.17 -9.18
C ASP A 325 -16.42 -6.78 -8.51
N ALA A 326 -16.04 -6.68 -7.23
CA ALA A 326 -15.96 -5.41 -6.50
C ALA A 326 -14.58 -4.76 -6.62
N MET A 327 -13.52 -5.54 -6.88
CA MET A 327 -12.17 -5.03 -7.09
C MET A 327 -12.04 -4.32 -8.44
N GLN A 328 -12.65 -4.82 -9.50
CA GLN A 328 -12.57 -4.20 -10.81
C GLN A 328 -13.08 -2.74 -10.81
N PRO A 329 -14.33 -2.42 -10.40
CA PRO A 329 -14.80 -1.04 -10.35
C PRO A 329 -14.01 -0.18 -9.34
N SER A 330 -13.48 -0.78 -8.28
CA SER A 330 -12.58 -0.11 -7.33
C SER A 330 -11.28 0.32 -8.01
N ALA A 331 -10.63 -0.58 -8.73
CA ALA A 331 -9.41 -0.30 -9.47
C ALA A 331 -9.62 0.75 -10.57
N GLU A 332 -10.73 0.66 -11.31
CA GLU A 332 -11.10 1.65 -12.33
C GLU A 332 -11.32 3.05 -11.71
N ALA A 333 -11.98 3.12 -10.56
CA ALA A 333 -12.18 4.38 -9.84
C ALA A 333 -10.85 4.96 -9.33
N ALA A 334 -9.98 4.12 -8.78
CA ALA A 334 -8.65 4.53 -8.32
C ALA A 334 -7.77 5.03 -9.47
N ASN A 335 -7.77 4.34 -10.63
CA ASN A 335 -6.92 4.68 -11.77
C ASN A 335 -7.22 6.08 -12.35
N LYS A 336 -8.43 6.60 -12.16
CA LYS A 336 -8.77 7.98 -12.56
C LYS A 336 -7.81 9.01 -12.00
N VAL A 337 -7.21 8.76 -10.83
CA VAL A 337 -6.24 9.66 -10.23
C VAL A 337 -4.94 9.69 -11.04
N TRP A 338 -4.42 8.54 -11.45
CA TRP A 338 -3.24 8.49 -12.33
C TRP A 338 -3.53 9.06 -13.71
N GLU A 339 -4.72 8.77 -14.27
CA GLU A 339 -5.15 9.30 -15.57
C GLU A 339 -5.29 10.82 -15.53
N HIS A 340 -5.83 11.39 -14.43
CA HIS A 340 -5.96 12.82 -14.25
C HIS A 340 -4.61 13.56 -14.39
N PHE A 341 -3.53 12.93 -13.92
CA PHE A 341 -2.18 13.47 -14.04
C PHE A 341 -1.39 12.97 -15.26
N GLY A 342 -2.03 12.23 -16.17
CA GLY A 342 -1.40 11.73 -17.39
C GLY A 342 -0.35 10.63 -17.16
N ILE A 343 -0.41 9.94 -16.04
CA ILE A 343 0.51 8.86 -15.63
C ILE A 343 -0.23 7.52 -15.42
N GLY A 344 -1.35 7.31 -16.11
CA GLY A 344 -2.20 6.11 -15.99
C GLY A 344 -1.46 4.80 -16.22
N ASP A 345 -0.32 4.82 -16.89
CA ASP A 345 0.56 3.67 -17.12
C ASP A 345 1.36 3.21 -15.88
N ARG A 346 1.19 3.89 -14.73
CA ARG A 346 1.76 3.48 -13.41
C ARG A 346 0.78 2.62 -12.59
N MET A 347 -0.45 2.44 -13.04
CA MET A 347 -1.42 1.57 -12.38
C MET A 347 -2.00 0.59 -13.40
N ASP A 348 -2.16 -0.67 -12.97
CA ASP A 348 -2.81 -1.69 -13.82
C ASP A 348 -3.51 -2.75 -12.93
N LEU A 349 -4.44 -3.47 -13.55
CA LEU A 349 -5.21 -4.56 -12.94
C LEU A 349 -5.19 -5.77 -13.88
N SER A 350 -4.90 -6.96 -13.32
CA SER A 350 -5.00 -8.22 -14.06
C SER A 350 -5.79 -9.25 -13.25
N ILE A 351 -6.97 -9.60 -13.72
CA ILE A 351 -7.82 -10.63 -13.11
C ILE A 351 -7.80 -11.86 -14.02
N ILE A 352 -7.20 -12.96 -13.55
CA ILE A 352 -7.02 -14.20 -14.31
C ILE A 352 -7.38 -15.37 -13.39
N GLY A 353 -8.22 -16.28 -13.87
CA GLY A 353 -8.54 -17.54 -13.21
C GLY A 353 -7.73 -18.74 -13.73
N GLY A 354 -8.08 -19.94 -13.30
CA GLY A 354 -7.46 -21.18 -13.71
C GLY A 354 -6.20 -21.56 -12.91
N HIS A 355 -6.02 -20.98 -11.72
CA HIS A 355 -4.88 -21.28 -10.86
C HIS A 355 -5.27 -21.31 -9.37
N MET A 356 -4.43 -21.89 -8.55
CA MET A 356 -4.65 -21.94 -7.10
C MET A 356 -4.51 -20.54 -6.48
N HIS A 357 -5.23 -20.31 -5.37
CA HIS A 357 -5.08 -19.10 -4.57
C HIS A 357 -3.61 -18.85 -4.19
N CYS A 358 -3.16 -17.63 -4.37
CA CYS A 358 -1.76 -17.21 -4.17
C CYS A 358 -0.71 -17.87 -5.08
N GLN A 359 -1.13 -18.51 -6.15
CA GLN A 359 -0.23 -18.99 -7.19
C GLN A 359 -0.29 -18.06 -8.39
N LEU A 360 0.76 -17.31 -8.66
CA LEU A 360 0.81 -16.46 -9.85
C LEU A 360 0.93 -17.33 -11.11
N PRO A 361 -0.04 -17.31 -12.04
CA PRO A 361 0.05 -18.08 -13.27
C PRO A 361 1.01 -17.42 -14.28
N GLU A 362 1.68 -18.22 -15.10
CA GLU A 362 2.67 -17.72 -16.07
C GLU A 362 2.09 -16.66 -17.03
N VAL A 363 0.79 -16.72 -17.33
CA VAL A 363 0.12 -15.73 -18.19
C VAL A 363 0.15 -14.32 -17.60
N GLN A 364 0.30 -14.18 -16.28
CA GLN A 364 0.45 -12.87 -15.61
C GLN A 364 1.92 -12.42 -15.49
N PHE A 365 2.91 -13.28 -15.79
CA PHE A 365 4.32 -12.88 -15.71
C PHE A 365 4.65 -11.64 -16.53
N PRO A 366 4.21 -11.49 -17.79
CA PRO A 366 4.58 -10.33 -18.60
C PRO A 366 4.17 -8.98 -17.99
N ILE A 367 3.00 -8.90 -17.34
CA ILE A 367 2.58 -7.64 -16.70
C ILE A 367 3.37 -7.38 -15.41
N VAL A 368 3.65 -8.41 -14.63
CA VAL A 368 4.46 -8.30 -13.41
C VAL A 368 5.89 -7.90 -13.76
N GLU A 369 6.50 -8.54 -14.77
CA GLU A 369 7.83 -8.20 -15.28
C GLU A 369 7.92 -6.77 -15.77
N LYS A 370 6.92 -6.31 -16.56
CA LYS A 370 6.82 -4.92 -17.01
C LYS A 370 6.89 -3.93 -15.86
N PHE A 371 6.16 -4.18 -14.76
CA PHE A 371 6.14 -3.30 -13.60
C PHE A 371 7.45 -3.37 -12.82
N ILE A 372 8.00 -4.56 -12.59
CA ILE A 372 9.30 -4.74 -11.93
C ILE A 372 10.42 -4.04 -12.72
N ASP A 373 10.49 -4.27 -14.02
CA ASP A 373 11.54 -3.69 -14.87
C ASP A 373 11.46 -2.17 -14.89
N ARG A 374 10.26 -1.62 -15.03
CA ARG A 374 10.05 -0.18 -15.15
C ARG A 374 10.24 0.59 -13.84
N PHE A 375 9.82 0.03 -12.71
CA PHE A 375 9.76 0.78 -11.46
C PHE A 375 10.81 0.38 -10.44
N LEU A 376 11.49 -0.76 -10.63
CA LEU A 376 12.59 -1.18 -9.78
C LEU A 376 13.94 -1.28 -10.52
N SER A 377 13.95 -1.53 -11.84
CA SER A 377 15.21 -1.75 -12.57
C SER A 377 15.64 -0.55 -13.42
N GLU A 378 14.73 0.29 -13.90
CA GLU A 378 15.07 1.51 -14.62
C GLU A 378 15.63 2.56 -13.66
N LYS A 379 16.87 3.03 -13.95
CA LYS A 379 17.58 4.08 -13.19
C LYS A 379 17.27 5.48 -13.73
#